data_a7e90754171784906ae1ec17bf3ea82e
#
_entry.id   a7e90754171784906ae1ec17bf3ea82e
#
_cell.length_a   1.000
_cell.length_b   1.000
_cell.length_c   1.000
_cell.angle_alpha   90.00
_cell.angle_beta   90.00
_cell.angle_gamma   90.00
#
_symmetry.space_group_name_H-M   'P 1'
#
loop_
_entity.id
_entity.type
_entity.pdbx_description
1 polymer ?
#
loop_
_entity_poly.entity_id
_entity_poly.type
_entity_poly.pdbx_seq_one_letter_code
_entity_poly.pdbx_strand_id
1 'polypeptide(L)'
;TIHSATREPYKTKPKIMWKESNNKLKTTLEFRDFGEAFAFMTEVAFQAEKMNHHPDWKNSWNRVEINLTTHDAGDTLTEKDHRLAGEIDRIYKKYAKH
;
A
#
# COMPACT_ATOMS: atom_id res chain seq x y z
N THR A 1 0.28 3.52 -33.31
CA THR A 1 -0.14 3.47 -33.13
C THR A 1 -0.28 3.88 -32.72
N ILE A 2 -0.09 3.94 -32.66
CA ILE A 2 -0.43 4.09 -32.38
C ILE A 2 -0.47 4.23 -31.73
N HIS A 3 -0.20 3.97 -31.50
CA HIS A 3 -0.34 3.89 -30.85
C HIS A 3 -0.06 4.09 -30.02
N SER A 4 0.42 4.23 -29.74
CA SER A 4 0.51 4.26 -29.21
C SER A 4 0.65 4.72 -28.48
N ALA A 5 1.18 5.00 -28.16
CA ALA A 5 1.18 5.27 -27.48
C ALA A 5 0.75 5.82 -26.78
N THR A 6 0.75 6.07 -26.59
CA THR A 6 0.26 6.36 -25.89
C THR A 6 -0.48 6.17 -25.19
N ARG A 7 -0.53 5.85 -24.86
CA ARG A 7 -1.21 5.41 -24.10
C ARG A 7 -0.68 5.01 -23.03
N GLU A 8 0.08 5.25 -22.49
CA GLU A 8 0.66 4.81 -21.59
C GLU A 8 0.40 5.17 -20.39
N PRO A 9 0.44 6.11 -19.90
CA PRO A 9 0.34 6.25 -18.52
C PRO A 9 -0.96 5.94 -18.01
N TYR A 10 -1.92 6.34 -18.60
CA TYR A 10 -3.14 6.08 -18.08
C TYR A 10 -3.40 4.69 -18.11
N LYS A 11 -2.78 4.04 -18.96
CA LYS A 11 -3.03 2.74 -18.99
C LYS A 11 -2.37 2.08 -17.94
N THR A 12 -1.44 2.73 -17.31
CA THR A 12 -0.81 2.07 -16.24
C THR A 12 -1.66 2.23 -15.03
N LYS A 13 -1.68 1.25 -14.20
CA LYS A 13 -2.38 1.34 -12.97
C LYS A 13 -1.63 2.18 -12.01
N PRO A 14 -2.31 2.91 -11.17
CA PRO A 14 -1.64 3.68 -10.14
C PRO A 14 -0.79 2.77 -9.30
N LYS A 15 0.36 3.28 -8.91
CA LYS A 15 1.29 2.55 -8.12
C LYS A 15 1.50 3.31 -6.85
N ILE A 16 1.55 2.61 -5.74
CA ILE A 16 1.78 3.27 -4.47
C ILE A 16 3.19 3.84 -4.46
N MET A 17 3.30 5.09 -4.04
CA MET A 17 4.60 5.74 -3.92
C MET A 17 5.02 5.63 -2.47
N TRP A 18 5.82 4.63 -2.18
CA TRP A 18 6.36 4.45 -0.85
C TRP A 18 7.54 5.36 -0.65
N LYS A 19 7.59 6.00 0.51
CA LYS A 19 8.69 6.87 0.85
C LYS A 19 9.47 6.23 2.00
N GLU A 20 10.77 6.09 1.82
CA GLU A 20 11.59 5.54 2.88
C GLU A 20 12.12 6.68 3.73
N SER A 21 11.85 6.65 5.03
CA SER A 21 12.23 7.73 5.92
C SER A 21 12.32 7.17 7.33
N ASN A 22 13.39 7.47 8.03
CA ASN A 22 13.56 7.04 9.43
C ASN A 22 13.40 5.54 9.60
N ASN A 23 13.96 4.78 8.67
CA ASN A 23 13.91 3.32 8.71
C ASN A 23 12.50 2.78 8.62
N LYS A 24 11.64 3.47 7.89
CA LYS A 24 10.26 3.04 7.66
C LYS A 24 9.90 3.28 6.21
N LEU A 25 8.97 2.47 5.72
CA LEU A 25 8.32 2.74 4.45
C LEU A 25 6.98 3.39 4.78
N LYS A 26 6.73 4.55 4.22
CA LYS A 26 5.53 5.32 4.52
C LYS A 26 4.76 5.65 3.26
N THR A 27 3.46 5.64 3.35
CA THR A 27 2.63 6.12 2.27
C THR A 27 1.27 6.54 2.81
N THR A 28 0.56 7.36 2.03
CA THR A 28 -0.81 7.75 2.34
C THR A 28 -1.63 7.47 1.09
N LEU A 29 -2.73 6.74 1.26
CA LEU A 29 -3.59 6.36 0.16
C LEU A 29 -4.96 6.95 0.34
N GLU A 30 -5.61 7.32 -0.77
CA GLU A 30 -6.96 7.85 -0.73
C GLU A 30 -7.88 6.93 -1.51
N PHE A 31 -9.10 6.83 -1.04
CA PHE A 31 -10.11 5.97 -1.65
C PHE A 31 -11.35 6.78 -1.94
N ARG A 32 -12.33 6.14 -2.55
CA ARG A 32 -13.55 6.83 -2.92
C ARG A 32 -14.37 7.23 -1.69
N ASP A 33 -14.38 6.39 -0.67
CA ASP A 33 -15.13 6.66 0.54
C ASP A 33 -14.57 5.80 1.67
N PHE A 34 -15.17 5.91 2.84
CA PHE A 34 -14.74 5.17 4.00
C PHE A 34 -14.90 3.66 3.81
N GLY A 35 -16.01 3.26 3.20
CA GLY A 35 -16.25 1.83 3.00
C GLY A 35 -15.17 1.19 2.15
N GLU A 36 -14.74 1.89 1.10
CA GLU A 36 -13.69 1.36 0.25
C GLU A 36 -12.36 1.32 0.98
N ALA A 37 -12.07 2.37 1.76
CA ALA A 37 -10.83 2.39 2.54
C ALA A 37 -10.81 1.24 3.53
N PHE A 38 -11.92 0.99 4.19
CA PHE A 38 -11.98 -0.06 5.19
C PHE A 38 -11.91 -1.45 4.56
N ALA A 39 -12.53 -1.63 3.38
CA ALA A 39 -12.44 -2.89 2.66
C ALA A 39 -10.98 -3.18 2.29
N PHE A 40 -10.27 -2.15 1.82
CA PHE A 40 -8.86 -2.28 1.52
C PHE A 40 -8.08 -2.70 2.77
N MET A 41 -8.31 -2.02 3.88
CA MET A 41 -7.60 -2.34 5.12
C MET A 41 -7.88 -3.76 5.57
N THR A 42 -9.10 -4.22 5.37
CA THR A 42 -9.47 -5.59 5.76
C THR A 42 -8.66 -6.60 4.97
N GLU A 43 -8.52 -6.38 3.65
CA GLU A 43 -7.73 -7.29 2.84
C GLU A 43 -6.27 -7.27 3.24
N VAL A 44 -5.74 -6.07 3.50
CA VAL A 44 -4.35 -5.95 3.92
C VAL A 44 -4.15 -6.64 5.27
N ALA A 45 -5.13 -6.52 6.15
CA ALA A 45 -5.04 -7.14 7.47
C ALA A 45 -4.91 -8.66 7.37
N PHE A 46 -5.68 -9.28 6.48
CA PHE A 46 -5.56 -10.71 6.28
C PHE A 46 -4.19 -11.10 5.74
N GLN A 47 -3.69 -10.31 4.81
CA GLN A 47 -2.39 -10.60 4.24
C GLN A 47 -1.27 -10.41 5.27
N ALA A 48 -1.37 -9.35 6.07
CA ALA A 48 -0.39 -9.09 7.12
C ALA A 48 -0.37 -10.21 8.15
N GLU A 49 -1.56 -10.72 8.47
CA GLU A 49 -1.65 -11.81 9.41
C GLU A 49 -1.01 -13.07 8.88
N LYS A 50 -1.20 -13.36 7.59
CA LYS A 50 -0.57 -14.51 6.99
C LYS A 50 0.95 -14.41 7.01
N MET A 51 1.47 -13.22 6.85
CA MET A 51 2.90 -13.00 6.84
C MET A 51 3.47 -12.79 8.24
N ASN A 52 2.60 -12.69 9.23
CA ASN A 52 2.98 -12.41 10.60
C ASN A 52 3.83 -11.14 10.67
N HIS A 53 3.43 -10.13 9.90
CA HIS A 53 4.13 -8.85 9.87
C HIS A 53 3.07 -7.78 9.69
N HIS A 54 2.96 -6.87 10.63
CA HIS A 54 1.81 -6.00 10.73
C HIS A 54 2.19 -4.54 10.50
N PRO A 55 1.34 -3.79 9.78
CA PRO A 55 1.62 -2.38 9.54
C PRO A 55 1.21 -1.53 10.74
N ASP A 56 1.84 -0.36 10.86
CA ASP A 56 1.35 0.68 11.74
C ASP A 56 0.56 1.59 10.84
N TRP A 57 -0.72 1.76 11.09
CA TRP A 57 -1.51 2.54 10.16
C TRP A 57 -2.61 3.31 10.87
N LYS A 58 -3.14 4.28 10.14
CA LYS A 58 -4.19 5.13 10.65
C LYS A 58 -5.18 5.42 9.54
N ASN A 59 -6.45 5.34 9.83
CA ASN A 59 -7.50 5.61 8.86
C ASN A 59 -8.29 6.83 9.30
N SER A 60 -8.50 7.74 8.36
CA SER A 60 -9.34 8.90 8.58
C SER A 60 -10.25 9.02 7.38
N TRP A 61 -11.50 8.67 7.54
CA TRP A 61 -12.50 8.61 6.50
C TRP A 61 -12.00 7.84 5.27
N ASN A 62 -11.67 8.50 4.18
CA ASN A 62 -11.24 7.81 2.97
C ASN A 62 -9.73 7.71 2.84
N ARG A 63 -8.99 8.08 3.87
CA ARG A 63 -7.54 8.12 3.82
C ARG A 63 -6.92 7.11 4.76
N VAL A 64 -5.88 6.45 4.27
CA VAL A 64 -5.16 5.46 5.07
C VAL A 64 -3.68 5.78 5.01
N GLU A 65 -3.08 6.03 6.17
CA GLU A 65 -1.65 6.24 6.29
C GLU A 65 -1.03 4.95 6.75
N ILE A 66 0.00 4.50 6.06
CA ILE A 66 0.64 3.22 6.38
C ILE A 66 2.11 3.42 6.62
N ASN A 67 2.61 2.85 7.69
CA ASN A 67 4.02 2.85 8.02
C ASN A 67 4.46 1.42 8.24
N LEU A 68 5.53 1.01 7.58
CA LEU A 68 6.05 -0.35 7.72
C LEU A 68 7.47 -0.30 8.28
N THR A 69 7.72 -1.10 9.29
CA THR A 69 9.04 -1.26 9.85
C THR A 69 9.06 -2.60 10.57
N THR A 70 10.23 -3.15 10.80
CA THR A 70 10.34 -4.43 11.49
C THR A 70 10.79 -4.18 12.92
N HIS A 71 9.84 -4.27 13.86
CA HIS A 71 10.14 -3.99 15.25
C HIS A 71 11.14 -4.95 15.85
N ASP A 72 11.03 -6.23 15.48
CA ASP A 72 11.95 -7.23 16.01
C ASP A 72 13.40 -7.01 15.62
N ALA A 73 13.62 -6.25 14.56
CA ALA A 73 14.97 -5.96 14.08
C ALA A 73 15.45 -4.59 14.54
N GLY A 74 14.83 -4.04 15.58
CA GLY A 74 15.23 -2.74 16.11
C GLY A 74 14.61 -1.59 15.35
N ASP A 75 13.37 -1.75 14.88
CA ASP A 75 12.65 -0.71 14.16
C ASP A 75 13.41 -0.27 12.92
N THR A 76 13.80 -1.24 12.12
CA THR A 76 14.50 -0.94 10.88
C THR A 76 13.83 -1.68 9.72
N LEU A 77 14.10 -1.25 8.51
CA LEU A 77 13.54 -1.90 7.33
C LEU A 77 14.22 -3.23 7.08
N THR A 78 13.42 -4.23 6.76
CA THR A 78 13.93 -5.53 6.38
C THR A 78 13.14 -5.98 5.16
N GLU A 79 13.49 -7.15 4.66
CA GLU A 79 12.80 -7.72 3.54
C GLU A 79 11.32 -7.94 3.83
N LYS A 80 10.97 -8.16 5.09
CA LYS A 80 9.56 -8.33 5.46
C LYS A 80 8.73 -7.11 5.10
N ASP A 81 9.30 -5.92 5.28
CA ASP A 81 8.59 -4.68 4.97
C ASP A 81 8.40 -4.54 3.47
N HIS A 82 9.42 -4.86 2.70
CA HIS A 82 9.32 -4.75 1.25
C HIS A 82 8.33 -5.77 0.69
N ARG A 83 8.28 -6.96 1.27
CA ARG A 83 7.32 -7.96 0.84
C ARG A 83 5.89 -7.55 1.16
N LEU A 84 5.67 -7.00 2.34
CA LEU A 84 4.34 -6.54 2.69
C LEU A 84 3.94 -5.36 1.82
N ALA A 85 4.87 -4.44 1.55
CA ALA A 85 4.58 -3.32 0.66
C ALA A 85 4.16 -3.81 -0.72
N GLY A 86 4.82 -4.86 -1.22
CA GLY A 86 4.44 -5.44 -2.51
C GLY A 86 3.04 -6.02 -2.49
N GLU A 87 2.66 -6.67 -1.40
CA GLU A 87 1.31 -7.20 -1.29
C GLU A 87 0.28 -6.08 -1.18
N ILE A 88 0.62 -5.03 -0.48
CA ILE A 88 -0.28 -3.88 -0.36
C ILE A 88 -0.47 -3.24 -1.74
N ASP A 89 0.62 -3.13 -2.53
CA ASP A 89 0.52 -2.60 -3.89
C ASP A 89 -0.45 -3.45 -4.72
N ARG A 90 -0.33 -4.76 -4.61
CA ARG A 90 -1.16 -5.67 -5.37
C ARG A 90 -2.64 -5.50 -5.02
N ILE A 91 -2.91 -5.38 -3.73
CA ILE A 91 -4.28 -5.21 -3.27
C ILE A 91 -4.83 -3.86 -3.70
N TYR A 92 -4.01 -2.82 -3.58
CA TYR A 92 -4.45 -1.46 -3.90
C TYR A 92 -4.88 -1.33 -5.35
N LYS A 93 -4.25 -2.07 -6.25
CA LYS A 93 -4.60 -1.97 -7.67
C LYS A 93 -6.06 -2.25 -7.92
N LYS A 94 -6.68 -3.08 -7.09
CA LYS A 94 -8.09 -3.38 -7.27
C LYS A 94 -8.97 -2.19 -6.96
N TYR A 95 -8.51 -1.32 -6.07
CA TYR A 95 -9.32 -0.19 -5.65
C TYR A 95 -9.00 1.07 -6.44
N ALA A 96 -7.89 1.09 -7.12
CA ALA A 96 -7.46 2.27 -7.85
C ALA A 96 -7.90 2.26 -9.30
N LYS A 97 -8.82 1.39 -9.65
CA LYS A 97 -9.23 1.29 -11.02
C LYS A 97 -10.25 2.28 -11.46
N HIS A 98 -10.88 2.97 -10.60
CA HIS A 98 -11.92 3.91 -11.02
C HIS A 98 -11.45 5.35 -11.13
#